data_6af36909ec0715e5e1a7bff62097c296
#
_entry.id   6af36909ec0715e5e1a7bff62097c296
#
_cell.length_a   1.000
_cell.length_b   1.000
_cell.length_c   1.000
_cell.angle_alpha   90.00
_cell.angle_beta   90.00
_cell.angle_gamma   90.00
#
_symmetry.space_group_name_H-M   'P 1'
#
loop_
_entity.id
_entity.type
_entity.pdbx_description
1 polymer ?
#
loop_
_entity_poly.entity_id
_entity_poly.type
_entity_poly.pdbx_seq_one_letter_code
_entity_poly.pdbx_strand_id
1 'polypeptide(L)'
;METGILIIAAFITSSISAVLGMGGGIILLGIMALIIPEGHVVVALHGIVQLISNLTRSFIFGHHIRKDIIKQYLPGAVLGLSISSLIILILIHFFQVESAKEIKINFLKPLIGIFILWFLFGKRHKVKTDQPHFFGVGALSGLCTVFIGATGPLIAPFFLKGKLTKENIIANKAVCQAISHFGKIPIFILFFDFNYFSETRILILLTIAVFIGTNVGKQILQFIPEKVFQTLFRGALTIIAIKLILDQIIAVY
;
A
#
# COMPACT_ATOMS: atom_id res chain seq x y z
N MET A 1 1.89 -0.10 -24.40
CA MET A 1 1.01 1.03 -24.00
C MET A 1 0.75 1.03 -22.51
N GLU A 2 0.39 -0.08 -21.91
CA GLU A 2 0.10 -0.23 -20.47
C GLU A 2 1.26 0.16 -19.56
N THR A 3 2.48 -0.27 -19.87
CA THR A 3 3.68 0.10 -19.08
C THR A 3 3.91 1.61 -19.03
N GLY A 4 3.66 2.32 -20.15
CA GLY A 4 3.78 3.78 -20.18
C GLY A 4 2.77 4.47 -19.26
N ILE A 5 1.53 3.99 -19.24
CA ILE A 5 0.48 4.51 -18.34
C ILE A 5 0.88 4.27 -16.87
N LEU A 6 1.42 3.10 -16.54
CA LEU A 6 1.88 2.78 -15.18
C LEU A 6 3.03 3.68 -14.72
N ILE A 7 3.98 3.99 -15.61
CA ILE A 7 5.10 4.88 -15.31
C ILE A 7 4.59 6.31 -15.03
N ILE A 8 3.72 6.83 -15.88
CA ILE A 8 3.11 8.14 -15.71
C ILE A 8 2.28 8.19 -14.41
N ALA A 9 1.48 7.15 -14.16
CA ALA A 9 0.71 7.04 -12.94
C ALA A 9 1.61 7.00 -11.69
N ALA A 10 2.71 6.24 -11.72
CA ALA A 10 3.67 6.16 -10.63
C ALA A 10 4.34 7.53 -10.36
N PHE A 11 4.72 8.25 -11.41
CA PHE A 11 5.27 9.61 -11.31
C PHE A 11 4.27 10.58 -10.69
N ILE A 12 3.05 10.65 -11.21
CA ILE A 12 2.01 11.57 -10.72
C ILE A 12 1.63 11.24 -9.28
N THR A 13 1.37 9.97 -8.99
CA THR A 13 0.91 9.56 -7.65
C THR A 13 1.97 9.71 -6.58
N SER A 14 3.25 9.53 -6.92
CA SER A 14 4.36 9.79 -6.00
C SER A 14 4.57 11.28 -5.75
N SER A 15 4.40 12.11 -6.77
CA SER A 15 4.41 13.57 -6.63
C SER A 15 3.33 14.03 -5.65
N ILE A 16 2.12 13.51 -5.78
CA ILE A 16 1.01 13.74 -4.87
C ILE A 16 1.33 13.28 -3.44
N SER A 17 1.91 12.09 -3.32
CA SER A 17 2.25 11.49 -2.01
C SER A 17 3.33 12.26 -1.26
N ALA A 18 4.23 12.91 -1.98
CA ALA A 18 5.33 13.68 -1.39
C ALA A 18 4.84 14.88 -0.57
N VAL A 19 3.75 15.49 -1.00
CA VAL A 19 3.17 16.69 -0.33
C VAL A 19 2.24 16.32 0.80
N LEU A 20 1.38 15.34 0.58
CA LEU A 20 0.35 14.95 1.55
C LEU A 20 0.85 13.96 2.62
N GLY A 21 2.07 13.42 2.45
CA GLY A 21 2.59 12.38 3.33
C GLY A 21 1.81 11.05 3.30
N MET A 22 0.72 10.99 2.53
CA MET A 22 -0.11 9.80 2.35
C MET A 22 -0.99 9.92 1.09
N GLY A 23 -1.51 8.80 0.60
CA GLY A 23 -2.54 8.77 -0.44
C GLY A 23 -2.04 8.37 -1.82
N GLY A 24 -0.84 8.77 -2.26
CA GLY A 24 -0.33 8.39 -3.59
C GLY A 24 -0.21 6.89 -3.78
N GLY A 25 0.19 6.15 -2.75
CA GLY A 25 0.28 4.69 -2.83
C GLY A 25 -1.06 4.01 -3.10
N ILE A 26 -2.17 4.49 -2.52
CA ILE A 26 -3.49 3.90 -2.75
C ILE A 26 -4.02 4.24 -4.16
N ILE A 27 -3.70 5.43 -4.70
CA ILE A 27 -4.06 5.76 -6.09
C ILE A 27 -3.28 4.86 -7.04
N LEU A 28 -1.97 4.73 -6.83
CA LEU A 28 -1.13 3.86 -7.66
C LEU A 28 -1.64 2.42 -7.63
N LEU A 29 -1.95 1.90 -6.45
CA LEU A 29 -2.52 0.57 -6.30
C LEU A 29 -3.82 0.41 -7.09
N GLY A 30 -4.72 1.38 -6.99
CA GLY A 30 -5.99 1.39 -7.74
C GLY A 30 -5.78 1.43 -9.24
N ILE A 31 -4.88 2.28 -9.75
CA ILE A 31 -4.55 2.35 -11.19
C ILE A 31 -3.90 1.04 -11.66
N MET A 32 -2.95 0.48 -10.90
CA MET A 32 -2.35 -0.82 -11.21
C MET A 32 -3.41 -1.92 -11.29
N ALA A 33 -4.36 -1.94 -10.35
CA ALA A 33 -5.43 -2.92 -10.31
C ALA A 33 -6.43 -2.81 -11.49
N LEU A 34 -6.55 -1.63 -12.11
CA LEU A 34 -7.33 -1.45 -13.34
C LEU A 34 -6.61 -1.96 -14.58
N ILE A 35 -5.27 -1.88 -14.61
CA ILE A 35 -4.45 -2.17 -15.79
C ILE A 35 -3.96 -3.61 -15.78
N ILE A 36 -3.51 -4.10 -14.64
CA ILE A 36 -2.94 -5.44 -14.49
C ILE A 36 -4.06 -6.43 -14.19
N PRO A 37 -4.24 -7.49 -15.01
CA PRO A 37 -5.34 -8.44 -14.84
C PRO A 37 -5.27 -9.19 -13.51
N GLU A 38 -4.10 -9.62 -13.08
CA GLU A 38 -3.91 -10.48 -11.90
C GLU A 38 -3.72 -9.64 -10.63
N GLY A 39 -4.65 -9.79 -9.67
CA GLY A 39 -4.61 -9.04 -8.41
C GLY A 39 -3.35 -9.31 -7.57
N HIS A 40 -2.82 -10.54 -7.59
CA HIS A 40 -1.59 -10.87 -6.86
C HIS A 40 -0.36 -10.15 -7.46
N VAL A 41 -0.28 -10.02 -8.81
CA VAL A 41 0.76 -9.25 -9.49
C VAL A 41 0.71 -7.78 -9.09
N VAL A 42 -0.50 -7.19 -9.06
CA VAL A 42 -0.71 -5.81 -8.59
C VAL A 42 -0.13 -5.61 -7.20
N VAL A 43 -0.49 -6.47 -6.25
CA VAL A 43 -0.05 -6.33 -4.85
C VAL A 43 1.46 -6.57 -4.70
N ALA A 44 2.03 -7.51 -5.48
CA ALA A 44 3.46 -7.79 -5.49
C ALA A 44 4.27 -6.58 -5.99
N LEU A 45 4.01 -6.11 -7.21
CA LEU A 45 4.73 -5.00 -7.84
C LEU A 45 4.55 -3.69 -7.03
N HIS A 46 3.33 -3.38 -6.62
CA HIS A 46 3.05 -2.23 -5.77
C HIS A 46 3.86 -2.29 -4.46
N GLY A 47 4.09 -3.49 -3.93
CA GLY A 47 4.90 -3.69 -2.74
C GLY A 47 6.33 -3.22 -2.88
N ILE A 48 7.00 -3.55 -3.98
CA ILE A 48 8.38 -3.11 -4.25
C ILE A 48 8.44 -1.60 -4.42
N VAL A 49 7.51 -1.04 -5.23
CA VAL A 49 7.44 0.41 -5.46
C VAL A 49 7.25 1.17 -4.15
N GLN A 50 6.36 0.69 -3.28
CA GLN A 50 6.13 1.30 -1.97
C GLN A 50 7.29 1.06 -1.00
N LEU A 51 7.95 -0.10 -1.05
CA LEU A 51 9.15 -0.35 -0.25
C LEU A 51 10.21 0.71 -0.54
N ILE A 52 10.54 0.93 -1.81
CA ILE A 52 11.54 1.91 -2.22
C ILE A 52 11.11 3.34 -1.83
N SER A 53 9.85 3.71 -2.10
CA SER A 53 9.32 5.02 -1.71
C SER A 53 9.40 5.26 -0.20
N ASN A 54 9.10 4.24 0.60
CA ASN A 54 9.15 4.33 2.05
C ASN A 54 10.59 4.31 2.59
N LEU A 55 11.50 3.52 2.00
CA LEU A 55 12.93 3.56 2.34
C LEU A 55 13.54 4.93 2.04
N THR A 56 13.22 5.51 0.89
CA THR A 56 13.68 6.88 0.54
C THR A 56 13.21 7.90 1.59
N ARG A 57 11.94 7.86 1.99
CA ARG A 57 11.42 8.75 3.06
C ARG A 57 12.04 8.46 4.41
N SER A 58 12.27 7.20 4.75
CA SER A 58 12.94 6.80 5.99
C SER A 58 14.37 7.32 6.06
N PHE A 59 15.07 7.34 4.92
CA PHE A 59 16.40 7.90 4.83
C PHE A 59 16.39 9.44 4.98
N ILE A 60 15.51 10.13 4.25
CA ILE A 60 15.41 11.61 4.28
C ILE A 60 15.05 12.11 5.69
N PHE A 61 14.19 11.42 6.40
CA PHE A 61 13.71 11.81 7.74
C PHE A 61 14.30 10.95 8.87
N GLY A 62 15.48 10.32 8.64
CA GLY A 62 16.08 9.34 9.54
C GLY A 62 16.28 9.82 10.99
N HIS A 63 16.64 11.10 11.16
CA HIS A 63 16.83 11.71 12.48
C HIS A 63 15.55 11.80 13.33
N HIS A 64 14.38 11.67 12.71
CA HIS A 64 13.08 11.74 13.35
C HIS A 64 12.47 10.36 13.65
N ILE A 65 13.22 9.28 13.42
CA ILE A 65 12.77 7.90 13.67
C ILE A 65 12.81 7.64 15.19
N ARG A 66 11.68 7.18 15.71
CA ARG A 66 11.53 6.75 17.10
C ARG A 66 11.67 5.25 17.21
N LYS A 67 12.78 4.81 17.81
CA LYS A 67 13.12 3.39 17.99
C LYS A 67 12.10 2.62 18.83
N ASP A 68 11.45 3.28 19.79
CA ASP A 68 10.41 2.70 20.63
C ASP A 68 9.17 2.29 19.83
N ILE A 69 8.78 3.07 18.83
CA ILE A 69 7.69 2.75 17.89
C ILE A 69 8.08 1.52 17.06
N ILE A 70 9.28 1.52 16.48
CA ILE A 70 9.73 0.43 15.62
C ILE A 70 9.86 -0.89 16.38
N LYS A 71 10.41 -0.86 17.61
CA LYS A 71 10.53 -2.04 18.49
C LYS A 71 9.18 -2.68 18.82
N GLN A 72 8.12 -1.90 18.95
CA GLN A 72 6.77 -2.43 19.17
C GLN A 72 6.12 -2.89 17.86
N TYR A 73 6.32 -2.16 16.77
CA TYR A 73 5.69 -2.45 15.49
C TYR A 73 6.23 -3.73 14.83
N LEU A 74 7.54 -3.93 14.87
CA LEU A 74 8.20 -5.04 14.18
C LEU A 74 7.65 -6.42 14.58
N PRO A 75 7.57 -6.81 15.88
CA PRO A 75 7.02 -8.11 16.26
C PRO A 75 5.53 -8.23 15.90
N GLY A 76 4.77 -7.14 15.96
CA GLY A 76 3.40 -7.12 15.48
C GLY A 76 3.33 -7.39 13.98
N ALA A 77 4.15 -6.73 13.18
CA ALA A 77 4.19 -6.93 11.72
C ALA A 77 4.55 -8.38 11.36
N VAL A 78 5.53 -8.97 12.06
CA VAL A 78 5.87 -10.39 11.89
C VAL A 78 4.67 -11.28 12.19
N LEU A 79 3.98 -11.05 13.30
CA LEU A 79 2.76 -11.81 13.65
C LEU A 79 1.69 -11.67 12.55
N GLY A 80 1.42 -10.46 12.09
CA GLY A 80 0.43 -10.22 11.03
C GLY A 80 0.78 -10.89 9.71
N LEU A 81 2.05 -10.87 9.31
CA LEU A 81 2.55 -11.56 8.13
C LEU A 81 2.45 -13.08 8.30
N SER A 82 2.75 -13.63 9.48
CA SER A 82 2.60 -15.06 9.76
C SER A 82 1.14 -15.50 9.70
N ILE A 83 0.22 -14.70 10.21
CA ILE A 83 -1.22 -14.97 10.10
C ILE A 83 -1.65 -14.92 8.62
N SER A 84 -1.15 -13.96 7.83
CA SER A 84 -1.44 -13.92 6.39
C SER A 84 -0.94 -15.18 5.68
N SER A 85 0.27 -15.64 6.00
CA SER A 85 0.84 -16.86 5.44
C SER A 85 0.00 -18.08 5.79
N LEU A 86 -0.46 -18.17 7.05
CA LEU A 86 -1.34 -19.26 7.48
C LEU A 86 -2.69 -19.25 6.74
N ILE A 87 -3.30 -18.08 6.57
CA ILE A 87 -4.54 -17.94 5.80
C ILE A 87 -4.33 -18.40 4.35
N ILE A 88 -3.21 -18.01 3.71
CA ILE A 88 -2.90 -18.43 2.34
C ILE A 88 -2.71 -19.94 2.26
N LEU A 89 -1.99 -20.56 3.20
CA LEU A 89 -1.82 -22.02 3.26
C LEU A 89 -3.16 -22.75 3.40
N ILE A 90 -4.04 -22.24 4.26
CA ILE A 90 -5.39 -22.79 4.41
C ILE A 90 -6.16 -22.70 3.09
N LEU A 91 -6.08 -21.57 2.38
CA LEU A 91 -6.74 -21.38 1.09
C LEU A 91 -6.17 -22.32 0.01
N ILE A 92 -4.84 -22.46 -0.09
CA ILE A 92 -4.18 -23.40 -1.01
C ILE A 92 -4.68 -24.82 -0.75
N HIS A 93 -4.70 -25.25 0.51
CA HIS A 93 -5.18 -26.58 0.89
C HIS A 93 -6.68 -26.76 0.61
N PHE A 94 -7.50 -25.77 0.94
CA PHE A 94 -8.95 -25.81 0.72
C PHE A 94 -9.33 -25.89 -0.76
N PHE A 95 -8.63 -25.15 -1.62
CA PHE A 95 -8.87 -25.16 -3.07
C PHE A 95 -8.10 -26.26 -3.80
N GLN A 96 -7.26 -27.02 -3.10
CA GLN A 96 -6.44 -28.12 -3.66
C GLN A 96 -5.58 -27.67 -4.86
N VAL A 97 -4.93 -26.52 -4.73
CA VAL A 97 -4.03 -25.94 -5.73
C VAL A 97 -2.58 -26.00 -5.24
N GLU A 98 -1.61 -25.92 -6.17
CA GLU A 98 -0.18 -25.90 -5.81
C GLU A 98 0.28 -24.51 -5.35
N SER A 99 -0.34 -23.45 -5.88
CA SER A 99 0.02 -22.07 -5.60
C SER A 99 -1.23 -21.20 -5.45
N ALA A 100 -1.14 -20.18 -4.59
CA ALA A 100 -2.21 -19.20 -4.40
C ALA A 100 -2.55 -18.40 -5.67
N LYS A 101 -1.63 -18.32 -6.65
CA LYS A 101 -1.90 -17.70 -7.97
C LYS A 101 -2.98 -18.44 -8.77
N GLU A 102 -3.15 -19.75 -8.51
CA GLU A 102 -4.10 -20.62 -9.23
C GLU A 102 -5.52 -20.51 -8.68
N ILE A 103 -5.71 -19.88 -7.53
CA ILE A 103 -7.03 -19.65 -6.96
C ILE A 103 -7.81 -18.76 -7.91
N LYS A 104 -8.78 -19.36 -8.62
CA LYS A 104 -9.57 -18.67 -9.67
C LYS A 104 -10.42 -17.51 -9.17
N ILE A 105 -10.69 -17.46 -7.87
CA ILE A 105 -11.44 -16.34 -7.27
C ILE A 105 -10.49 -15.16 -7.08
N ASN A 106 -10.58 -14.21 -8.00
CA ASN A 106 -9.73 -13.01 -7.95
C ASN A 106 -10.28 -12.00 -6.91
N PHE A 107 -10.27 -12.42 -5.62
CA PHE A 107 -10.81 -11.61 -4.52
C PHE A 107 -9.94 -10.39 -4.17
N LEU A 108 -8.68 -10.34 -4.60
CA LEU A 108 -7.77 -9.24 -4.24
C LEU A 108 -8.23 -7.90 -4.83
N LYS A 109 -8.68 -7.88 -6.09
CA LYS A 109 -9.15 -6.64 -6.73
C LYS A 109 -10.41 -6.06 -6.06
N PRO A 110 -11.49 -6.80 -5.85
CA PRO A 110 -12.63 -6.28 -5.11
C PRO A 110 -12.28 -5.91 -3.67
N LEU A 111 -11.38 -6.63 -3.02
CA LEU A 111 -10.90 -6.27 -1.68
C LEU A 111 -10.18 -4.92 -1.67
N ILE A 112 -9.35 -4.63 -2.68
CA ILE A 112 -8.74 -3.32 -2.89
C ILE A 112 -9.83 -2.26 -3.09
N GLY A 113 -10.83 -2.51 -3.92
CA GLY A 113 -11.96 -1.60 -4.16
C GLY A 113 -12.74 -1.29 -2.88
N ILE A 114 -13.13 -2.31 -2.13
CA ILE A 114 -13.83 -2.18 -0.84
C ILE A 114 -12.96 -1.38 0.15
N PHE A 115 -11.66 -1.68 0.23
CA PHE A 115 -10.74 -0.93 1.09
C PHE A 115 -10.65 0.55 0.70
N ILE A 116 -10.61 0.87 -0.61
CA ILE A 116 -10.61 2.25 -1.09
C ILE A 116 -11.89 2.97 -0.67
N LEU A 117 -13.08 2.36 -0.84
CA LEU A 117 -14.34 2.96 -0.42
C LEU A 117 -14.40 3.16 1.10
N TRP A 118 -13.96 2.16 1.85
CA TRP A 118 -13.86 2.29 3.31
C TRP A 118 -12.90 3.42 3.72
N PHE A 119 -11.77 3.56 3.05
CA PHE A 119 -10.82 4.65 3.30
C PHE A 119 -11.43 6.04 3.02
N LEU A 120 -12.23 6.18 1.96
CA LEU A 120 -12.83 7.44 1.54
C LEU A 120 -14.05 7.84 2.39
N PHE A 121 -14.91 6.88 2.71
CA PHE A 121 -16.26 7.12 3.26
C PHE A 121 -16.46 6.47 4.64
N GLY A 122 -15.61 5.56 5.06
CA GLY A 122 -15.72 4.90 6.34
C GLY A 122 -15.65 5.87 7.51
N LYS A 123 -16.48 5.64 8.52
CA LYS A 123 -16.43 6.42 9.76
C LYS A 123 -15.07 6.20 10.43
N ARG A 124 -14.28 7.25 10.50
CA ARG A 124 -13.01 7.21 11.24
C ARG A 124 -13.32 7.17 12.73
N HIS A 125 -13.28 6.01 13.32
CA HIS A 125 -13.32 5.91 14.78
C HIS A 125 -12.13 6.66 15.36
N LYS A 126 -12.42 7.67 16.21
CA LYS A 126 -11.36 8.30 16.99
C LYS A 126 -10.78 7.21 17.90
N VAL A 127 -9.55 6.79 17.64
CA VAL A 127 -8.85 5.86 18.53
C VAL A 127 -8.82 6.52 19.91
N LYS A 128 -9.41 5.92 20.92
CA LYS A 128 -9.62 6.52 22.27
C LYS A 128 -8.39 6.47 23.17
N THR A 129 -7.31 5.81 22.76
CA THR A 129 -6.10 5.62 23.58
C THR A 129 -5.11 6.77 23.40
N ASP A 130 -4.63 7.34 24.48
CA ASP A 130 -3.61 8.41 24.50
C ASP A 130 -2.25 7.93 23.97
N GLN A 131 -1.99 6.64 24.03
CA GLN A 131 -0.79 6.02 23.44
C GLN A 131 -1.21 4.78 22.62
N PRO A 132 -1.08 4.80 21.29
CA PRO A 132 -1.37 3.63 20.47
C PRO A 132 -0.34 2.53 20.73
N HIS A 133 -0.80 1.32 20.97
CA HIS A 133 0.06 0.14 21.04
C HIS A 133 0.48 -0.24 19.63
N PHE A 134 1.71 0.11 19.24
CA PHE A 134 2.22 -0.12 17.90
C PHE A 134 2.37 -1.60 17.53
N PHE A 135 2.37 -2.50 18.51
CA PHE A 135 2.29 -3.93 18.23
C PHE A 135 1.02 -4.31 17.45
N GLY A 136 -0.15 -3.87 17.92
CA GLY A 136 -1.43 -4.12 17.23
C GLY A 136 -1.48 -3.46 15.85
N VAL A 137 -0.90 -2.26 15.72
CA VAL A 137 -0.78 -1.55 14.44
C VAL A 137 0.09 -2.33 13.47
N GLY A 138 1.19 -2.91 13.96
CA GLY A 138 2.07 -3.79 13.20
C GLY A 138 1.34 -5.05 12.73
N ALA A 139 0.63 -5.74 13.63
CA ALA A 139 -0.12 -6.95 13.31
C ALA A 139 -1.18 -6.69 12.24
N LEU A 140 -1.94 -5.62 12.37
CA LEU A 140 -2.93 -5.21 11.38
C LEU A 140 -2.27 -4.85 10.04
N SER A 141 -1.15 -4.14 10.06
CA SER A 141 -0.42 -3.77 8.85
C SER A 141 0.19 -4.99 8.15
N GLY A 142 0.81 -5.90 8.89
CA GLY A 142 1.35 -7.14 8.35
C GLY A 142 0.28 -8.01 7.69
N LEU A 143 -0.87 -8.16 8.35
CA LEU A 143 -2.01 -8.87 7.80
C LEU A 143 -2.54 -8.22 6.52
N CYS A 144 -2.83 -6.92 6.55
CA CYS A 144 -3.46 -6.23 5.44
C CYS A 144 -2.53 -5.98 4.25
N THR A 145 -1.20 -5.92 4.46
CA THR A 145 -0.26 -5.62 3.37
C THR A 145 -0.24 -6.70 2.29
N VAL A 146 -0.52 -7.93 2.65
CA VAL A 146 -0.53 -9.09 1.73
C VAL A 146 -1.78 -9.10 0.87
N PHE A 147 -2.94 -8.83 1.47
CA PHE A 147 -4.23 -8.93 0.76
C PHE A 147 -4.66 -7.62 0.10
N ILE A 148 -4.40 -6.48 0.74
CA ILE A 148 -4.84 -5.16 0.25
C ILE A 148 -3.73 -4.45 -0.52
N GLY A 149 -2.48 -4.61 -0.08
CA GLY A 149 -1.32 -3.97 -0.71
C GLY A 149 -1.00 -2.57 -0.20
N ALA A 150 -1.99 -1.77 0.24
CA ALA A 150 -1.78 -0.40 0.72
C ALA A 150 -2.21 -0.23 2.17
N THR A 151 -1.26 -0.22 3.11
CA THR A 151 -1.53 -0.09 4.55
C THR A 151 -1.43 1.34 5.08
N GLY A 152 -0.87 2.25 4.29
CA GLY A 152 -0.64 3.64 4.72
C GLY A 152 -1.85 4.36 5.32
N PRO A 153 -3.01 4.35 4.67
CA PRO A 153 -4.24 4.95 5.20
C PRO A 153 -4.77 4.26 6.45
N LEU A 154 -4.56 2.95 6.55
CA LEU A 154 -5.03 2.14 7.66
C LEU A 154 -4.29 2.48 8.96
N ILE A 155 -2.96 2.65 8.87
CA ILE A 155 -2.12 2.91 10.03
C ILE A 155 -1.98 4.40 10.37
N ALA A 156 -2.22 5.30 9.41
CA ALA A 156 -2.05 6.74 9.59
C ALA A 156 -2.76 7.33 10.83
N PRO A 157 -4.01 6.96 11.17
CA PRO A 157 -4.70 7.50 12.34
C PRO A 157 -3.97 7.25 13.66
N PHE A 158 -3.19 6.18 13.75
CA PHE A 158 -2.44 5.83 14.96
C PHE A 158 -1.22 6.72 15.16
N PHE A 159 -0.63 7.23 14.06
CA PHE A 159 0.49 8.18 14.13
C PHE A 159 0.05 9.63 14.35
N LEU A 160 -1.21 9.95 14.03
CA LEU A 160 -1.76 11.30 14.26
C LEU A 160 -2.11 11.54 15.73
N LYS A 161 -2.07 10.50 16.56
CA LYS A 161 -2.26 10.58 17.99
C LYS A 161 -0.92 10.56 18.71
N GLY A 162 -0.83 11.37 19.72
CA GLY A 162 0.37 11.52 20.53
C GLY A 162 1.09 12.85 20.23
N LYS A 163 2.15 13.09 20.97
CA LYS A 163 2.99 14.31 20.85
C LYS A 163 4.07 14.13 19.76
N LEU A 164 3.67 13.61 18.57
CA LEU A 164 4.58 13.43 17.43
C LEU A 164 4.57 14.67 16.56
N THR A 165 5.76 15.16 16.18
CA THR A 165 5.88 16.19 15.14
C THR A 165 5.52 15.63 13.76
N LYS A 166 5.29 16.49 12.79
CA LYS A 166 4.98 16.09 11.41
C LYS A 166 6.10 15.19 10.83
N GLU A 167 7.34 15.54 11.11
CA GLU A 167 8.53 14.79 10.67
C GLU A 167 8.59 13.41 11.33
N ASN A 168 8.31 13.33 12.65
CA ASN A 168 8.22 12.05 13.34
C ASN A 168 7.13 11.15 12.73
N ILE A 169 5.95 11.71 12.40
CA ILE A 169 4.87 10.96 11.78
C ILE A 169 5.30 10.41 10.42
N ILE A 170 5.90 11.26 9.57
CA ILE A 170 6.38 10.85 8.23
C ILE A 170 7.44 9.76 8.35
N ALA A 171 8.47 9.97 9.18
CA ALA A 171 9.59 9.05 9.36
C ALA A 171 9.14 7.68 9.86
N ASN A 172 8.42 7.66 10.99
CA ASN A 172 8.03 6.39 11.62
C ASN A 172 7.01 5.61 10.80
N LYS A 173 6.04 6.31 10.19
CA LYS A 173 5.10 5.67 9.26
C LYS A 173 5.82 5.05 8.06
N ALA A 174 6.83 5.74 7.51
CA ALA A 174 7.60 5.22 6.39
C ALA A 174 8.38 3.95 6.77
N VAL A 175 9.10 3.95 7.91
CA VAL A 175 9.81 2.75 8.38
C VAL A 175 8.84 1.59 8.63
N CYS A 176 7.73 1.83 9.30
CA CYS A 176 6.72 0.82 9.56
C CYS A 176 6.16 0.20 8.26
N GLN A 177 5.85 1.03 7.27
CA GLN A 177 5.41 0.55 5.96
C GLN A 177 6.51 -0.21 5.21
N ALA A 178 7.76 0.26 5.26
CA ALA A 178 8.89 -0.44 4.67
C ALA A 178 9.05 -1.85 5.25
N ILE A 179 8.94 -2.00 6.58
CA ILE A 179 8.96 -3.31 7.25
C ILE A 179 7.88 -4.23 6.69
N SER A 180 6.63 -3.77 6.62
CA SER A 180 5.52 -4.58 6.12
C SER A 180 5.67 -4.95 4.64
N HIS A 181 6.11 -4.00 3.79
CA HIS A 181 6.34 -4.26 2.37
C HIS A 181 7.54 -5.19 2.13
N PHE A 182 8.58 -5.07 2.92
CA PHE A 182 9.73 -6.00 2.87
C PHE A 182 9.30 -7.41 3.27
N GLY A 183 8.58 -7.55 4.39
CA GLY A 183 8.18 -8.84 4.91
C GLY A 183 7.18 -9.61 4.02
N LYS A 184 6.44 -8.93 3.13
CA LYS A 184 5.55 -9.63 2.20
C LYS A 184 6.25 -10.20 0.97
N ILE A 185 7.48 -9.77 0.64
CA ILE A 185 8.23 -10.26 -0.51
C ILE A 185 8.38 -11.80 -0.48
N PRO A 186 8.91 -12.40 0.60
CA PRO A 186 9.02 -13.86 0.66
C PRO A 186 7.66 -14.57 0.59
N ILE A 187 6.58 -13.95 1.08
CA ILE A 187 5.24 -14.53 0.98
C ILE A 187 4.80 -14.66 -0.48
N PHE A 188 5.04 -13.63 -1.29
CA PHE A 188 4.70 -13.68 -2.72
C PHE A 188 5.58 -14.65 -3.50
N ILE A 189 6.85 -14.78 -3.15
CA ILE A 189 7.74 -15.78 -3.77
C ILE A 189 7.28 -17.20 -3.43
N LEU A 190 7.02 -17.48 -2.15
CA LEU A 190 6.78 -18.84 -1.66
C LEU A 190 5.35 -19.35 -1.94
N PHE A 191 4.34 -18.50 -1.83
CA PHE A 191 2.93 -18.93 -1.90
C PHE A 191 2.24 -18.56 -3.21
N PHE A 192 2.71 -17.50 -3.90
CA PHE A 192 2.15 -17.08 -5.18
C PHE A 192 3.07 -17.45 -6.36
N ASP A 193 4.22 -18.09 -6.07
CA ASP A 193 5.23 -18.41 -7.09
C ASP A 193 5.57 -17.19 -7.97
N PHE A 194 5.70 -16.02 -7.30
CA PHE A 194 5.92 -14.76 -7.99
C PHE A 194 7.41 -14.51 -8.20
N ASN A 195 7.81 -14.41 -9.46
CA ASN A 195 9.20 -14.14 -9.83
C ASN A 195 9.43 -12.63 -10.04
N TYR A 196 9.99 -11.95 -9.04
CA TYR A 196 10.32 -10.53 -9.14
C TYR A 196 11.40 -10.22 -10.20
N PHE A 197 12.25 -11.19 -10.55
CA PHE A 197 13.30 -10.98 -11.55
C PHE A 197 12.73 -10.89 -12.97
N SER A 198 11.64 -11.59 -13.28
CA SER A 198 10.96 -11.45 -14.56
C SER A 198 10.37 -10.05 -14.76
N GLU A 199 10.04 -9.37 -13.65
CA GLU A 199 9.44 -8.05 -13.64
C GLU A 199 10.44 -6.90 -13.44
N THR A 200 11.74 -7.20 -13.47
CA THR A 200 12.82 -6.23 -13.18
C THR A 200 12.71 -4.98 -14.03
N ARG A 201 12.40 -5.12 -15.33
CA ARG A 201 12.30 -3.98 -16.26
C ARG A 201 11.22 -2.98 -15.80
N ILE A 202 10.02 -3.46 -15.50
CA ILE A 202 8.92 -2.59 -15.08
C ILE A 202 9.20 -2.03 -13.68
N LEU A 203 9.77 -2.81 -12.77
CA LEU A 203 10.11 -2.38 -11.42
C LEU A 203 11.15 -1.26 -11.41
N ILE A 204 12.18 -1.34 -12.25
CA ILE A 204 13.18 -0.26 -12.38
C ILE A 204 12.52 1.02 -12.89
N LEU A 205 11.70 0.93 -13.93
CA LEU A 205 11.02 2.09 -14.51
C LEU A 205 10.07 2.75 -13.52
N LEU A 206 9.27 1.96 -12.80
CA LEU A 206 8.36 2.47 -11.76
C LEU A 206 9.13 3.09 -10.60
N THR A 207 10.25 2.49 -10.20
CA THR A 207 11.13 3.02 -9.14
C THR A 207 11.71 4.39 -9.50
N ILE A 208 12.23 4.52 -10.72
CA ILE A 208 12.76 5.80 -11.23
C ILE A 208 11.64 6.84 -11.27
N ALA A 209 10.47 6.48 -11.81
CA ALA A 209 9.32 7.38 -11.87
C ALA A 209 8.87 7.87 -10.48
N VAL A 210 8.83 6.97 -9.50
CA VAL A 210 8.47 7.31 -8.11
C VAL A 210 9.53 8.20 -7.47
N PHE A 211 10.81 7.92 -7.68
CA PHE A 211 11.90 8.74 -7.14
C PHE A 211 11.86 10.17 -7.72
N ILE A 212 11.78 10.30 -9.03
CA ILE A 212 11.68 11.60 -9.70
C ILE A 212 10.39 12.31 -9.28
N GLY A 213 9.25 11.62 -9.33
CA GLY A 213 7.95 12.19 -8.95
C GLY A 213 7.92 12.70 -7.50
N THR A 214 8.54 11.98 -6.57
CA THR A 214 8.62 12.41 -5.17
C THR A 214 9.40 13.73 -5.04
N ASN A 215 10.49 13.90 -5.78
CA ASN A 215 11.28 15.12 -5.74
C ASN A 215 10.60 16.30 -6.44
N VAL A 216 9.99 16.07 -7.60
CA VAL A 216 9.25 17.10 -8.37
C VAL A 216 7.97 17.52 -7.63
N GLY A 217 7.28 16.57 -7.02
CA GLY A 217 6.02 16.83 -6.32
C GLY A 217 6.12 17.86 -5.20
N LYS A 218 7.24 17.88 -4.48
CA LYS A 218 7.50 18.90 -3.46
C LYS A 218 7.50 20.34 -4.03
N GLN A 219 7.88 20.50 -5.29
CA GLN A 219 8.01 21.82 -5.91
C GLN A 219 6.70 22.29 -6.55
N ILE A 220 5.91 21.39 -7.10
CA ILE A 220 4.72 21.73 -7.92
C ILE A 220 3.45 21.80 -7.07
N LEU A 221 3.26 20.90 -6.12
CA LEU A 221 1.97 20.76 -5.42
C LEU A 221 1.69 21.87 -4.40
N GLN A 222 2.68 22.65 -4.00
CA GLN A 222 2.46 23.85 -3.19
C GLN A 222 1.56 24.88 -3.90
N PHE A 223 1.44 24.81 -5.23
CA PHE A 223 0.62 25.71 -6.05
C PHE A 223 -0.81 25.20 -6.28
N ILE A 224 -1.13 23.95 -5.90
CA ILE A 224 -2.48 23.40 -6.07
C ILE A 224 -3.29 23.61 -4.80
N PRO A 225 -4.46 24.29 -4.87
CA PRO A 225 -5.34 24.45 -3.71
C PRO A 225 -5.77 23.10 -3.15
N GLU A 226 -5.64 22.93 -1.84
CA GLU A 226 -5.91 21.67 -1.15
C GLU A 226 -7.33 21.13 -1.41
N LYS A 227 -8.34 22.01 -1.45
CA LYS A 227 -9.73 21.62 -1.73
C LYS A 227 -9.91 21.01 -3.11
N VAL A 228 -9.31 21.60 -4.15
CA VAL A 228 -9.38 21.10 -5.52
C VAL A 228 -8.73 19.72 -5.59
N PHE A 229 -7.55 19.60 -5.01
CA PHE A 229 -6.82 18.34 -4.94
C PHE A 229 -7.66 17.25 -4.25
N GLN A 230 -8.18 17.52 -3.05
CA GLN A 230 -8.98 16.54 -2.30
C GLN A 230 -10.24 16.08 -3.05
N THR A 231 -10.89 16.98 -3.78
CA THR A 231 -12.08 16.64 -4.57
C THR A 231 -11.74 15.72 -5.74
N LEU A 232 -10.71 16.06 -6.52
CA LEU A 232 -10.25 15.23 -7.63
C LEU A 232 -9.74 13.86 -7.15
N PHE A 233 -8.99 13.85 -6.06
CA PHE A 233 -8.49 12.64 -5.43
C PHE A 233 -9.63 11.69 -5.02
N ARG A 234 -10.62 12.22 -4.29
CA ARG A 234 -11.79 11.43 -3.86
C ARG A 234 -12.60 10.92 -5.04
N GLY A 235 -12.86 11.75 -6.03
CA GLY A 235 -13.59 11.38 -7.23
C GLY A 235 -12.90 10.25 -8.01
N ALA A 236 -11.62 10.40 -8.30
CA ALA A 236 -10.84 9.40 -9.02
C ALA A 236 -10.81 8.05 -8.29
N LEU A 237 -10.53 8.05 -6.98
CA LEU A 237 -10.51 6.83 -6.18
C LEU A 237 -11.89 6.16 -6.08
N THR A 238 -12.98 6.94 -6.01
CA THR A 238 -14.33 6.39 -6.00
C THR A 238 -14.64 5.65 -7.30
N ILE A 239 -14.33 6.27 -8.46
CA ILE A 239 -14.52 5.64 -9.77
C ILE A 239 -13.71 4.35 -9.88
N ILE A 240 -12.42 4.39 -9.51
CA ILE A 240 -11.54 3.21 -9.52
C ILE A 240 -12.12 2.09 -8.65
N ALA A 241 -12.53 2.41 -7.43
CA ALA A 241 -13.03 1.42 -6.49
C ALA A 241 -14.33 0.75 -6.98
N ILE A 242 -15.26 1.55 -7.50
CA ILE A 242 -16.52 1.03 -8.07
C ILE A 242 -16.20 0.11 -9.25
N LYS A 243 -15.32 0.53 -10.17
CA LYS A 243 -14.93 -0.29 -11.31
C LYS A 243 -14.31 -1.62 -10.88
N LEU A 244 -13.37 -1.63 -9.93
CA LEU A 244 -12.73 -2.87 -9.44
C LEU A 244 -13.74 -3.86 -8.83
N ILE A 245 -14.80 -3.37 -8.21
CA ILE A 245 -15.86 -4.21 -7.65
C ILE A 245 -16.79 -4.73 -8.76
N LEU A 246 -17.22 -3.84 -9.67
CA LEU A 246 -18.16 -4.20 -10.74
C LEU A 246 -17.54 -5.17 -11.74
N ASP A 247 -16.28 -4.96 -12.15
CA ASP A 247 -15.58 -5.85 -13.10
C ASP A 247 -15.53 -7.30 -12.57
N GLN A 248 -15.43 -7.48 -11.25
CA GLN A 248 -15.45 -8.82 -10.65
C GLN A 248 -16.85 -9.42 -10.58
N ILE A 249 -17.87 -8.61 -10.32
CA ILE A 249 -19.26 -9.07 -10.30
C ILE A 249 -19.66 -9.54 -11.71
N ILE A 250 -19.32 -8.73 -12.74
CA ILE A 250 -19.64 -9.06 -14.14
C ILE A 250 -18.87 -10.31 -14.61
N ALA A 251 -17.64 -10.54 -14.13
CA ALA A 251 -16.85 -11.72 -14.49
C ALA A 251 -17.37 -13.03 -13.86
N VAL A 252 -18.26 -12.96 -12.89
CA VAL A 252 -18.86 -14.14 -12.22
C VAL A 252 -20.18 -14.58 -12.92
N TYR A 253 -20.82 -13.66 -13.64
CA TYR A 253 -22.02 -13.93 -14.45
C TYR A 253 -21.67 -14.09 -15.93
#